data_c2855604f1aaa20955b92b6e61d10445
#
_entry.id   c2855604f1aaa20955b92b6e61d10445
#
_cell.length_a   1.000
_cell.length_b   1.000
_cell.length_c   1.000
_cell.angle_alpha   90.00
_cell.angle_beta   90.00
_cell.angle_gamma   90.00
#
_symmetry.space_group_name_H-M   'P 1'
#
loop_
_entity.id
_entity.type
_entity.pdbx_description
1 polymer ?
#
loop_
_entity_poly.entity_id
_entity_poly.type
_entity_poly.pdbx_seq_one_letter_code
_entity_poly.pdbx_strand_id
1 'polypeptide(L)'
;MAGRFPGAASLSEFWRNLRDGVESIVELSEDDLIDAGVGEQALTNRSYVRRAALLPGIEEFDADFFGLTPQAARMLDPQHRLFLQAAWHALEDAGYDPADSDKTVGVFGTSSTSGYLLYNVMSHYDPSMVIGQGASFEMVNMSLSNDKDHLATRVAHQLNLRGPALSVQTACSSSLVAVHLACQSILNGECEMALAGAASIRVPHHVGYWYEAGSMVSPTGRCRPFDIRSDGTIFGSGVGVVVLKPLQDALDDGDRIHAVIRGSALNNDGATKMNYAAPNAAGQAEVIAEAHAVAEVDAATVSYVETHGTGTPLGDPIEIEGLRQAFAISDENRPGPCYLGSVKSNIGHLETAAGIAG
;
A
#
# COMPACT_ATOMS: atom_id res chain seq x y z
N MET A 1 4.02 14.77 0.07
CA MET A 1 3.39 13.43 0.23
C MET A 1 1.89 13.57 0.38
N ALA A 2 1.14 12.55 -0.09
CA ALA A 2 -0.31 12.53 0.00
C ALA A 2 -0.81 11.10 0.26
N GLY A 3 -1.98 10.97 0.88
CA GLY A 3 -2.59 9.67 1.12
C GLY A 3 -4.00 9.78 1.67
N ARG A 4 -4.76 8.71 1.46
CA ARG A 4 -6.11 8.49 2.00
C ARG A 4 -6.15 7.07 2.58
N PHE A 5 -6.62 6.96 3.81
CA PHE A 5 -6.62 5.73 4.57
C PHE A 5 -7.97 5.50 5.24
N PRO A 6 -8.30 4.30 5.73
CA PRO A 6 -9.54 4.07 6.46
C PRO A 6 -9.72 5.09 7.59
N GLY A 7 -10.88 5.78 7.58
CA GLY A 7 -11.20 6.81 8.57
C GLY A 7 -10.41 8.12 8.43
N ALA A 8 -9.64 8.31 7.34
CA ALA A 8 -8.83 9.52 7.14
C ALA A 8 -8.77 9.90 5.65
N ALA A 9 -9.29 11.07 5.32
CA ALA A 9 -9.24 11.65 3.97
C ALA A 9 -7.95 12.43 3.70
N SER A 10 -7.12 12.65 4.70
CA SER A 10 -5.84 13.37 4.61
C SER A 10 -4.80 12.80 5.57
N LEU A 11 -3.52 13.10 5.33
CA LEU A 11 -2.42 12.73 6.24
C LEU A 11 -2.55 13.36 7.62
N SER A 12 -3.03 14.59 7.71
CA SER A 12 -3.27 15.26 9.00
C SER A 12 -4.34 14.56 9.84
N GLU A 13 -5.38 14.07 9.19
CA GLU A 13 -6.43 13.29 9.84
C GLU A 13 -5.92 11.89 10.22
N PHE A 14 -5.16 11.25 9.33
CA PHE A 14 -4.52 9.97 9.60
C PHE A 14 -3.62 10.04 10.83
N TRP A 15 -2.73 11.03 10.89
CA TRP A 15 -1.86 11.25 12.04
C TRP A 15 -2.64 11.47 13.34
N ARG A 16 -3.71 12.28 13.29
CA ARG A 16 -4.58 12.52 14.45
C ARG A 16 -5.21 11.21 14.93
N ASN A 17 -5.75 10.41 14.02
CA ASN A 17 -6.36 9.13 14.35
C ASN A 17 -5.35 8.15 14.98
N LEU A 18 -4.11 8.09 14.46
CA LEU A 18 -3.05 7.27 15.04
C LEU A 18 -2.69 7.74 16.46
N ARG A 19 -2.45 9.03 16.64
CA ARG A 19 -2.14 9.63 17.95
C ARG A 19 -3.23 9.38 18.98
N ASP A 20 -4.48 9.45 18.55
CA ASP A 20 -5.66 9.32 19.43
C ASP A 20 -6.09 7.83 19.57
N GLY A 21 -5.37 6.89 18.95
CA GLY A 21 -5.63 5.44 19.04
C GLY A 21 -6.94 4.98 18.41
N VAL A 22 -7.40 5.66 17.35
CA VAL A 22 -8.65 5.35 16.67
C VAL A 22 -8.51 4.07 15.85
N GLU A 23 -9.38 3.07 16.08
CA GLU A 23 -9.58 1.92 15.20
C GLU A 23 -10.61 2.32 14.12
N SER A 24 -10.17 2.40 12.87
CA SER A 24 -11.00 2.79 11.71
C SER A 24 -11.63 1.59 10.98
N ILE A 25 -11.56 0.41 11.60
CA ILE A 25 -12.23 -0.79 11.10
C ILE A 25 -13.68 -0.75 11.57
N VAL A 26 -14.62 -0.69 10.62
CA VAL A 26 -16.05 -0.53 10.90
C VAL A 26 -16.79 -1.87 10.90
N GLU A 27 -17.85 -1.97 11.67
CA GLU A 27 -18.84 -3.03 11.57
C GLU A 27 -19.91 -2.62 10.54
N LEU A 28 -20.18 -3.52 9.60
CA LEU A 28 -21.17 -3.29 8.55
C LEU A 28 -22.55 -3.72 9.04
N SER A 29 -23.53 -2.86 8.86
CA SER A 29 -24.92 -3.19 9.14
C SER A 29 -25.45 -4.24 8.16
N GLU A 30 -26.55 -4.87 8.51
CA GLU A 30 -27.22 -5.82 7.61
C GLU A 30 -27.72 -5.13 6.34
N ASP A 31 -28.24 -3.90 6.50
CA ASP A 31 -28.69 -3.08 5.37
C ASP A 31 -27.53 -2.74 4.42
N ASP A 32 -26.37 -2.31 4.94
CA ASP A 32 -25.18 -2.05 4.11
C ASP A 32 -24.76 -3.28 3.29
N LEU A 33 -24.82 -4.46 3.92
CA LEU A 33 -24.45 -5.74 3.28
C LEU A 33 -25.46 -6.14 2.20
N ILE A 34 -26.76 -5.97 2.45
CA ILE A 34 -27.83 -6.23 1.49
C ILE A 34 -27.70 -5.29 0.29
N ASP A 35 -27.48 -4.01 0.51
CA ASP A 35 -27.30 -2.99 -0.53
C ASP A 35 -26.05 -3.28 -1.39
N ALA A 36 -25.00 -3.86 -0.77
CA ALA A 36 -23.81 -4.32 -1.47
C ALA A 36 -24.01 -5.66 -2.22
N GLY A 37 -25.19 -6.29 -2.13
CA GLY A 37 -25.52 -7.54 -2.80
C GLY A 37 -25.08 -8.81 -2.08
N VAL A 38 -24.79 -8.74 -0.79
CA VAL A 38 -24.42 -9.92 0.02
C VAL A 38 -25.66 -10.80 0.22
N GLY A 39 -25.56 -12.06 -0.22
CA GLY A 39 -26.68 -12.99 -0.14
C GLY A 39 -26.99 -13.48 1.28
N GLU A 40 -28.24 -13.93 1.48
CA GLU A 40 -28.78 -14.40 2.77
C GLU A 40 -27.91 -15.51 3.43
N GLN A 41 -27.29 -16.37 2.62
CA GLN A 41 -26.40 -17.42 3.11
C GLN A 41 -25.20 -16.84 3.89
N ALA A 42 -24.63 -15.71 3.45
CA ALA A 42 -23.55 -15.04 4.16
C ALA A 42 -24.09 -14.32 5.39
N LEU A 43 -25.22 -13.62 5.27
CA LEU A 43 -25.83 -12.86 6.37
C LEU A 43 -26.20 -13.73 7.58
N THR A 44 -26.59 -14.99 7.36
CA THR A 44 -26.98 -15.93 8.41
C THR A 44 -25.84 -16.79 8.93
N ASN A 45 -24.67 -16.76 8.29
CA ASN A 45 -23.56 -17.64 8.65
C ASN A 45 -22.61 -16.98 9.66
N ARG A 46 -22.32 -17.70 10.74
CA ARG A 46 -21.42 -17.23 11.82
C ARG A 46 -19.96 -17.08 11.39
N SER A 47 -19.55 -17.74 10.29
CA SER A 47 -18.20 -17.59 9.74
C SER A 47 -18.06 -16.38 8.82
N TYR A 48 -19.16 -15.66 8.53
CA TYR A 48 -19.09 -14.42 7.79
C TYR A 48 -18.84 -13.24 8.74
N VAL A 49 -17.69 -12.63 8.64
CA VAL A 49 -17.25 -11.50 9.47
C VAL A 49 -17.73 -10.20 8.84
N ARG A 50 -18.63 -9.48 9.51
CA ARG A 50 -19.28 -8.24 9.03
C ARG A 50 -18.44 -7.00 9.36
N ARG A 51 -17.14 -7.05 9.12
CA ARG A 51 -16.23 -5.91 9.37
C ARG A 51 -15.36 -5.61 8.16
N ALA A 52 -15.06 -4.32 7.96
CA ALA A 52 -14.25 -3.86 6.85
C ALA A 52 -13.43 -2.62 7.23
N ALA A 53 -12.26 -2.46 6.60
CA ALA A 53 -11.45 -1.26 6.65
C ALA A 53 -11.68 -0.49 5.33
N LEU A 54 -12.69 0.41 5.34
CA LEU A 54 -13.21 1.08 4.16
C LEU A 54 -12.47 2.38 3.88
N LEU A 55 -12.29 2.69 2.59
CA LEU A 55 -11.84 3.98 2.09
C LEU A 55 -13.03 4.73 1.47
N PRO A 56 -13.52 5.82 2.07
CA PRO A 56 -14.64 6.58 1.50
C PRO A 56 -14.31 7.23 0.16
N GLY A 57 -15.31 7.36 -0.72
CA GLY A 57 -15.21 8.10 -1.98
C GLY A 57 -14.27 7.46 -3.01
N ILE A 58 -14.21 6.12 -3.07
CA ILE A 58 -13.41 5.40 -4.07
C ILE A 58 -13.95 5.57 -5.49
N GLU A 59 -15.22 5.94 -5.64
CA GLU A 59 -15.92 6.25 -6.88
C GLU A 59 -15.69 7.70 -7.34
N GLU A 60 -15.26 8.59 -6.45
CA GLU A 60 -15.08 10.01 -6.73
C GLU A 60 -13.79 10.25 -7.54
N PHE A 61 -13.95 10.87 -8.71
CA PHE A 61 -12.82 11.19 -9.57
C PHE A 61 -13.15 12.36 -10.51
N ASP A 62 -12.35 13.39 -10.49
CA ASP A 62 -12.47 14.52 -11.40
C ASP A 62 -11.86 14.18 -12.77
N ALA A 63 -12.67 13.58 -13.63
CA ALA A 63 -12.24 13.14 -14.96
C ALA A 63 -11.82 14.31 -15.84
N ASP A 64 -12.55 15.43 -15.78
CA ASP A 64 -12.30 16.60 -16.60
C ASP A 64 -10.97 17.27 -16.25
N PHE A 65 -10.66 17.35 -14.95
CA PHE A 65 -9.37 17.86 -14.47
C PHE A 65 -8.18 17.07 -15.05
N PHE A 66 -8.31 15.75 -15.12
CA PHE A 66 -7.28 14.89 -15.70
C PHE A 66 -7.43 14.67 -17.21
N GLY A 67 -8.29 15.42 -17.89
CA GLY A 67 -8.47 15.33 -19.35
C GLY A 67 -9.03 13.99 -19.83
N LEU A 68 -9.76 13.27 -18.98
CA LEU A 68 -10.38 11.98 -19.30
C LEU A 68 -11.87 12.16 -19.64
N THR A 69 -12.32 11.47 -20.67
CA THR A 69 -13.77 11.41 -20.91
C THR A 69 -14.48 10.62 -19.81
N PRO A 70 -15.76 10.90 -19.52
CA PRO A 70 -16.51 10.13 -18.52
C PRO A 70 -16.52 8.62 -18.79
N GLN A 71 -16.51 8.21 -20.06
CA GLN A 71 -16.44 6.80 -20.45
C GLN A 71 -15.07 6.19 -20.10
N ALA A 72 -13.97 6.89 -20.42
CA ALA A 72 -12.62 6.44 -20.07
C ALA A 72 -12.44 6.34 -18.56
N ALA A 73 -12.94 7.33 -17.81
CA ALA A 73 -12.88 7.34 -16.34
C ALA A 73 -13.68 6.17 -15.72
N ARG A 74 -14.83 5.80 -16.29
CA ARG A 74 -15.62 4.64 -15.83
C ARG A 74 -14.93 3.30 -16.10
N MET A 75 -14.17 3.19 -17.18
CA MET A 75 -13.40 1.98 -17.49
C MET A 75 -12.16 1.83 -16.62
N LEU A 76 -11.63 2.94 -16.11
CA LEU A 76 -10.39 2.98 -15.35
C LEU A 76 -10.59 2.45 -13.93
N ASP A 77 -9.73 1.50 -13.51
CA ASP A 77 -9.72 0.97 -12.14
C ASP A 77 -9.65 2.10 -11.10
N PRO A 78 -10.46 2.07 -10.03
CA PRO A 78 -10.36 3.02 -8.92
C PRO A 78 -8.94 3.17 -8.36
N GLN A 79 -8.13 2.11 -8.37
CA GLN A 79 -6.74 2.16 -7.94
C GLN A 79 -5.91 3.12 -8.80
N HIS A 80 -6.09 3.08 -10.13
CA HIS A 80 -5.43 4.01 -11.05
C HIS A 80 -5.89 5.45 -10.84
N ARG A 81 -7.21 5.65 -10.64
CA ARG A 81 -7.79 6.98 -10.40
C ARG A 81 -7.24 7.59 -9.11
N LEU A 82 -7.32 6.86 -8.01
CA LEU A 82 -6.89 7.35 -6.70
C LEU A 82 -5.36 7.51 -6.61
N PHE A 83 -4.60 6.63 -7.27
CA PHE A 83 -3.14 6.79 -7.32
C PHE A 83 -2.75 8.04 -8.11
N LEU A 84 -3.41 8.34 -9.23
CA LEU A 84 -3.20 9.55 -10.01
C LEU A 84 -3.53 10.83 -9.20
N GLN A 85 -4.66 10.84 -8.48
CA GLN A 85 -5.02 11.94 -7.56
C GLN A 85 -3.98 12.10 -6.45
N ALA A 86 -3.55 10.99 -5.82
CA ALA A 86 -2.55 11.04 -4.77
C ALA A 86 -1.18 11.51 -5.29
N ALA A 87 -0.79 11.13 -6.51
CA ALA A 87 0.43 11.59 -7.15
C ALA A 87 0.39 13.11 -7.41
N TRP A 88 -0.72 13.63 -7.91
CA TRP A 88 -0.96 15.06 -8.08
C TRP A 88 -0.83 15.80 -6.74
N HIS A 89 -1.61 15.40 -5.74
CA HIS A 89 -1.58 16.05 -4.42
C HIS A 89 -0.22 15.94 -3.73
N ALA A 90 0.55 14.87 -3.99
CA ALA A 90 1.90 14.73 -3.44
C ALA A 90 2.88 15.74 -4.06
N LEU A 91 2.75 16.05 -5.37
CA LEU A 91 3.51 17.10 -6.03
C LEU A 91 3.09 18.49 -5.53
N GLU A 92 1.79 18.75 -5.36
CA GLU A 92 1.30 20.01 -4.76
C GLU A 92 1.86 20.21 -3.34
N ASP A 93 1.83 19.18 -2.47
CA ASP A 93 2.39 19.26 -1.11
C ASP A 93 3.90 19.50 -1.13
N ALA A 94 4.59 19.02 -2.17
CA ALA A 94 6.02 19.26 -2.38
C ALA A 94 6.33 20.61 -3.04
N GLY A 95 5.31 21.37 -3.48
CA GLY A 95 5.47 22.67 -4.14
C GLY A 95 5.85 22.61 -5.63
N TYR A 96 5.60 21.47 -6.29
CA TYR A 96 5.94 21.29 -7.71
C TYR A 96 4.68 21.22 -8.58
N ASP A 97 4.66 22.06 -9.60
CA ASP A 97 3.70 21.96 -10.71
C ASP A 97 4.31 21.07 -11.82
N PRO A 98 3.70 19.91 -12.12
CA PRO A 98 4.22 19.05 -13.18
C PRO A 98 4.18 19.70 -14.57
N ALA A 99 3.33 20.72 -14.79
CA ALA A 99 3.26 21.43 -16.07
C ALA A 99 4.45 22.38 -16.30
N ASP A 100 5.00 22.95 -15.23
CA ASP A 100 6.08 23.95 -15.29
C ASP A 100 7.45 23.39 -14.83
N SER A 101 7.51 22.12 -14.40
CA SER A 101 8.75 21.54 -13.90
C SER A 101 9.63 21.03 -15.04
N ASP A 102 10.86 21.56 -15.13
CA ASP A 102 11.91 21.02 -16.01
C ASP A 102 12.59 19.77 -15.47
N LYS A 103 12.28 19.37 -14.23
CA LYS A 103 12.90 18.24 -13.55
C LYS A 103 12.48 16.90 -14.18
N THR A 104 13.44 16.00 -14.26
CA THR A 104 13.17 14.61 -14.64
C THR A 104 12.60 13.86 -13.44
N VAL A 105 11.28 13.58 -13.48
CA VAL A 105 10.56 12.91 -12.38
C VAL A 105 10.23 11.47 -12.74
N GLY A 106 10.71 10.51 -11.93
CA GLY A 106 10.37 9.09 -12.04
C GLY A 106 9.05 8.75 -11.32
N VAL A 107 8.41 7.64 -11.70
CA VAL A 107 7.19 7.11 -11.07
C VAL A 107 7.36 5.63 -10.76
N PHE A 108 7.32 5.27 -9.48
CA PHE A 108 7.42 3.90 -8.99
C PHE A 108 6.12 3.55 -8.25
N GLY A 109 5.19 2.93 -8.99
CA GLY A 109 3.84 2.70 -8.50
C GLY A 109 3.50 1.22 -8.35
N THR A 110 2.51 0.93 -7.54
CA THR A 110 1.96 -0.41 -7.39
C THR A 110 0.47 -0.38 -7.10
N SER A 111 -0.24 -1.42 -7.52
CA SER A 111 -1.64 -1.66 -7.14
C SER A 111 -1.90 -3.13 -6.86
N SER A 112 -2.96 -3.39 -6.12
CA SER A 112 -3.46 -4.75 -5.88
C SER A 112 -4.17 -5.33 -7.10
N THR A 113 -4.60 -6.58 -7.03
CA THR A 113 -5.42 -7.19 -8.09
C THR A 113 -6.70 -6.39 -8.32
N SER A 114 -7.04 -6.15 -9.59
CA SER A 114 -8.25 -5.41 -9.95
C SER A 114 -9.53 -6.22 -9.70
N GLY A 115 -10.14 -6.05 -8.53
CA GLY A 115 -11.50 -6.52 -8.30
C GLY A 115 -12.51 -5.75 -9.15
N TYR A 116 -12.22 -4.50 -9.49
CA TYR A 116 -13.06 -3.67 -10.35
C TYR A 116 -13.23 -4.28 -11.75
N LEU A 117 -12.16 -4.76 -12.36
CA LEU A 117 -12.22 -5.48 -13.62
C LEU A 117 -13.17 -6.70 -13.52
N LEU A 118 -12.99 -7.50 -12.45
CA LEU A 118 -13.74 -8.76 -12.30
C LEU A 118 -15.23 -8.55 -12.01
N TYR A 119 -15.56 -7.65 -11.09
CA TYR A 119 -16.92 -7.52 -10.56
C TYR A 119 -17.72 -6.37 -11.17
N ASN A 120 -17.06 -5.35 -11.73
CA ASN A 120 -17.74 -4.22 -12.37
C ASN A 120 -17.62 -4.29 -13.90
N VAL A 121 -16.42 -4.28 -14.46
CA VAL A 121 -16.25 -4.21 -15.90
C VAL A 121 -16.70 -5.50 -16.56
N MET A 122 -16.14 -6.65 -16.17
CA MET A 122 -16.43 -7.95 -16.80
C MET A 122 -17.86 -8.44 -16.56
N SER A 123 -18.53 -7.96 -15.51
CA SER A 123 -19.94 -8.34 -15.25
C SER A 123 -20.92 -7.87 -16.32
N HIS A 124 -20.53 -6.90 -17.15
CA HIS A 124 -21.33 -6.41 -18.29
C HIS A 124 -21.08 -7.16 -19.59
N TYR A 125 -20.20 -8.15 -19.60
CA TYR A 125 -19.83 -8.92 -20.80
C TYR A 125 -20.29 -10.37 -20.68
N ASP A 126 -20.82 -10.89 -21.76
CA ASP A 126 -21.08 -12.32 -21.90
C ASP A 126 -19.73 -13.05 -22.10
N PRO A 127 -19.36 -13.99 -21.22
CA PRO A 127 -18.10 -14.74 -21.34
C PRO A 127 -17.94 -15.43 -22.70
N SER A 128 -19.01 -15.88 -23.32
CA SER A 128 -18.96 -16.52 -24.64
C SER A 128 -18.60 -15.54 -25.78
N MET A 129 -19.01 -14.27 -25.65
CA MET A 129 -18.63 -13.21 -26.59
C MET A 129 -17.14 -12.85 -26.40
N VAL A 130 -16.65 -12.74 -25.15
CA VAL A 130 -15.25 -12.46 -24.85
C VAL A 130 -14.34 -13.54 -25.45
N ILE A 131 -14.68 -14.82 -25.27
CA ILE A 131 -13.93 -15.94 -25.82
C ILE A 131 -13.98 -15.92 -27.35
N GLY A 132 -15.15 -15.62 -27.94
CA GLY A 132 -15.35 -15.62 -29.39
C GLY A 132 -14.64 -14.46 -30.12
N GLN A 133 -14.47 -13.32 -29.46
CA GLN A 133 -13.81 -12.15 -30.04
C GLN A 133 -12.27 -12.24 -30.02
N GLY A 134 -11.72 -13.06 -29.14
CA GLY A 134 -10.25 -13.11 -28.95
C GLY A 134 -9.64 -11.74 -28.60
N ALA A 135 -8.51 -11.39 -29.18
CA ALA A 135 -7.84 -10.12 -28.97
C ALA A 135 -8.55 -8.99 -29.77
N SER A 136 -9.55 -8.37 -29.16
CA SER A 136 -10.25 -7.20 -29.72
C SER A 136 -9.67 -5.88 -29.16
N PHE A 137 -9.94 -4.77 -29.87
CA PHE A 137 -9.57 -3.42 -29.41
C PHE A 137 -10.18 -3.11 -28.03
N GLU A 138 -11.37 -3.60 -27.76
CA GLU A 138 -12.05 -3.45 -26.47
C GLU A 138 -11.32 -4.19 -25.34
N MET A 139 -10.86 -5.42 -25.59
CA MET A 139 -10.04 -6.18 -24.63
C MET A 139 -8.71 -5.48 -24.32
N VAL A 140 -8.07 -4.89 -25.33
CA VAL A 140 -6.87 -4.10 -25.14
C VAL A 140 -7.16 -2.88 -24.28
N ASN A 141 -8.24 -2.15 -24.51
CA ASN A 141 -8.64 -1.00 -23.71
C ASN A 141 -8.98 -1.39 -22.25
N MET A 142 -9.62 -2.54 -22.04
CA MET A 142 -9.84 -3.07 -20.69
C MET A 142 -8.52 -3.33 -19.97
N SER A 143 -7.56 -3.98 -20.62
CA SER A 143 -6.24 -4.22 -20.06
C SER A 143 -5.54 -2.91 -19.72
N LEU A 144 -5.44 -1.99 -20.66
CA LEU A 144 -4.84 -0.65 -20.45
C LEU A 144 -5.48 0.12 -19.29
N SER A 145 -6.76 -0.12 -19.00
CA SER A 145 -7.50 0.60 -17.95
C SER A 145 -7.48 -0.07 -16.59
N ASN A 146 -7.17 -1.37 -16.52
CA ASN A 146 -7.32 -2.15 -15.29
C ASN A 146 -6.09 -2.96 -14.90
N ASP A 147 -5.16 -3.18 -15.83
CA ASP A 147 -3.94 -3.91 -15.51
C ASP A 147 -2.95 -3.01 -14.76
N LYS A 148 -2.42 -3.53 -13.68
CA LYS A 148 -1.46 -2.86 -12.82
C LYS A 148 -0.17 -2.46 -13.53
N ASP A 149 0.15 -3.10 -14.65
CA ASP A 149 1.32 -2.77 -15.47
C ASP A 149 1.27 -1.33 -16.00
N HIS A 150 0.08 -0.77 -16.14
CA HIS A 150 -0.14 0.56 -16.69
C HIS A 150 -0.28 1.68 -15.63
N LEU A 151 -0.20 1.37 -14.34
CA LEU A 151 -0.40 2.35 -13.27
C LEU A 151 0.64 3.48 -13.33
N ALA A 152 1.93 3.15 -13.28
CA ALA A 152 3.00 4.14 -13.25
C ALA A 152 3.10 4.93 -14.55
N THR A 153 3.02 4.25 -15.69
CA THR A 153 3.08 4.89 -17.02
C THR A 153 1.89 5.81 -17.28
N ARG A 154 0.72 5.49 -16.74
CA ARG A 154 -0.46 6.37 -16.81
C ARG A 154 -0.25 7.67 -16.04
N VAL A 155 0.28 7.61 -14.82
CA VAL A 155 0.62 8.81 -14.04
C VAL A 155 1.66 9.65 -14.78
N ALA A 156 2.71 9.01 -15.28
CA ALA A 156 3.74 9.70 -16.08
C ALA A 156 3.15 10.40 -17.30
N HIS A 157 2.22 9.74 -18.02
CA HIS A 157 1.53 10.31 -19.17
C HIS A 157 0.63 11.51 -18.79
N GLN A 158 -0.24 11.34 -17.77
CA GLN A 158 -1.21 12.37 -17.38
C GLN A 158 -0.55 13.60 -16.77
N LEU A 159 0.57 13.43 -16.08
CA LEU A 159 1.31 14.52 -15.43
C LEU A 159 2.55 14.97 -16.22
N ASN A 160 2.73 14.48 -17.46
CA ASN A 160 3.90 14.79 -18.33
C ASN A 160 5.26 14.54 -17.64
N LEU A 161 5.38 13.51 -16.84
CA LEU A 161 6.62 13.15 -16.16
C LEU A 161 7.50 12.28 -17.08
N ARG A 162 8.80 12.57 -17.16
CA ARG A 162 9.68 11.99 -18.19
C ARG A 162 10.75 11.04 -17.63
N GLY A 163 10.80 10.82 -16.32
CA GLY A 163 11.70 9.86 -15.71
C GLY A 163 11.25 8.40 -15.89
N PRO A 164 11.99 7.43 -15.32
CA PRO A 164 11.58 6.04 -15.31
C PRO A 164 10.19 5.86 -14.72
N ALA A 165 9.33 5.04 -15.37
CA ALA A 165 7.97 4.76 -14.91
C ALA A 165 7.78 3.24 -14.79
N LEU A 166 7.82 2.73 -13.57
CA LEU A 166 7.86 1.30 -13.27
C LEU A 166 6.70 0.88 -12.35
N SER A 167 6.01 -0.18 -12.74
CA SER A 167 5.04 -0.85 -11.88
C SER A 167 5.72 -1.97 -11.11
N VAL A 168 5.68 -1.89 -9.77
CA VAL A 168 6.42 -2.78 -8.86
C VAL A 168 5.45 -3.75 -8.19
N GLN A 169 5.74 -5.06 -8.25
CA GLN A 169 4.85 -6.09 -7.72
C GLN A 169 5.61 -7.10 -6.85
N THR A 170 5.53 -6.94 -5.54
CA THR A 170 6.13 -7.83 -4.52
C THR A 170 5.15 -8.10 -3.36
N ALA A 171 3.84 -8.18 -3.67
CA ALA A 171 2.76 -8.36 -2.70
C ALA A 171 2.76 -7.25 -1.61
N CYS A 172 2.69 -7.60 -0.33
CA CYS A 172 2.57 -6.63 0.76
C CYS A 172 3.76 -5.68 0.91
N SER A 173 4.94 -6.03 0.38
CA SER A 173 6.13 -5.18 0.41
C SER A 173 6.24 -4.22 -0.78
N SER A 174 5.34 -4.30 -1.76
CA SER A 174 5.44 -3.59 -3.05
C SER A 174 5.72 -2.09 -2.91
N SER A 175 5.04 -1.40 -2.01
CA SER A 175 5.23 0.05 -1.84
C SER A 175 6.57 0.42 -1.20
N LEU A 176 7.12 -0.39 -0.29
CA LEU A 176 8.47 -0.18 0.23
C LEU A 176 9.53 -0.47 -0.83
N VAL A 177 9.31 -1.52 -1.64
CA VAL A 177 10.19 -1.82 -2.79
C VAL A 177 10.13 -0.69 -3.82
N ALA A 178 8.96 -0.11 -4.07
CA ALA A 178 8.83 1.06 -4.94
C ALA A 178 9.64 2.26 -4.41
N VAL A 179 9.59 2.53 -3.10
CA VAL A 179 10.42 3.56 -2.45
C VAL A 179 11.90 3.24 -2.59
N HIS A 180 12.32 1.98 -2.35
CA HIS A 180 13.72 1.56 -2.53
C HIS A 180 14.21 1.81 -3.96
N LEU A 181 13.46 1.34 -4.97
CA LEU A 181 13.83 1.51 -6.37
C LEU A 181 13.87 2.98 -6.79
N ALA A 182 12.95 3.79 -6.28
CA ALA A 182 12.96 5.23 -6.50
C ALA A 182 14.21 5.90 -5.92
N CYS A 183 14.62 5.52 -4.69
CA CYS A 183 15.87 5.98 -4.10
C CYS A 183 17.08 5.57 -4.96
N GLN A 184 17.13 4.32 -5.42
CA GLN A 184 18.23 3.83 -6.27
C GLN A 184 18.27 4.58 -7.61
N SER A 185 17.13 4.82 -8.25
CA SER A 185 17.04 5.58 -9.51
C SER A 185 17.56 7.02 -9.36
N ILE A 186 17.21 7.69 -8.25
CA ILE A 186 17.73 9.02 -7.91
C ILE A 186 19.25 8.97 -7.70
N LEU A 187 19.76 8.03 -6.89
CA LEU A 187 21.18 7.91 -6.60
C LEU A 187 22.03 7.56 -7.83
N ASN A 188 21.46 6.84 -8.80
CA ASN A 188 22.08 6.52 -10.07
C ASN A 188 21.98 7.67 -11.10
N GLY A 189 21.28 8.75 -10.79
CA GLY A 189 21.10 9.90 -11.70
C GLY A 189 20.14 9.64 -12.86
N GLU A 190 19.25 8.65 -12.77
CA GLU A 190 18.23 8.36 -13.78
C GLU A 190 17.06 9.33 -13.72
N CYS A 191 16.82 9.92 -12.56
CA CYS A 191 15.86 11.01 -12.34
C CYS A 191 16.32 11.92 -11.19
N GLU A 192 15.84 13.17 -11.21
CA GLU A 192 16.14 14.20 -10.18
C GLU A 192 15.16 14.10 -9.00
N MET A 193 13.96 13.64 -9.27
CA MET A 193 12.89 13.41 -8.29
C MET A 193 12.15 12.12 -8.63
N ALA A 194 11.46 11.56 -7.66
CA ALA A 194 10.61 10.40 -7.91
C ALA A 194 9.33 10.44 -7.06
N LEU A 195 8.23 9.99 -7.67
CA LEU A 195 7.01 9.59 -7.00
C LEU A 195 7.09 8.10 -6.68
N ALA A 196 6.88 7.73 -5.44
CA ALA A 196 6.81 6.33 -5.04
C ALA A 196 5.56 6.09 -4.18
N GLY A 197 4.85 4.99 -4.43
CA GLY A 197 3.64 4.72 -3.66
C GLY A 197 2.81 3.56 -4.15
N ALA A 198 1.62 3.42 -3.56
CA ALA A 198 0.69 2.34 -3.86
C ALA A 198 -0.77 2.75 -3.70
N ALA A 199 -1.64 2.07 -4.45
CA ALA A 199 -3.06 2.02 -4.20
C ALA A 199 -3.49 0.56 -4.00
N SER A 200 -4.36 0.31 -3.03
CA SER A 200 -5.02 -0.97 -2.83
C SER A 200 -6.49 -0.71 -2.53
N ILE A 201 -7.35 -1.02 -3.49
CA ILE A 201 -8.79 -0.79 -3.37
C ILE A 201 -9.51 -2.12 -3.58
N ARG A 202 -10.15 -2.59 -2.55
CA ARG A 202 -10.93 -3.83 -2.59
C ARG A 202 -12.30 -3.56 -3.20
N VAL A 203 -12.63 -4.35 -4.20
CA VAL A 203 -13.96 -4.36 -4.85
C VAL A 203 -14.43 -5.82 -4.89
N PRO A 204 -15.63 -6.14 -4.41
CA PRO A 204 -16.66 -5.27 -3.79
C PRO A 204 -16.15 -4.58 -2.52
N HIS A 205 -16.62 -3.35 -2.25
CA HIS A 205 -16.05 -2.51 -1.19
C HIS A 205 -16.78 -2.63 0.15
N HIS A 206 -18.11 -2.48 0.16
CA HIS A 206 -18.96 -2.54 1.37
C HIS A 206 -19.37 -3.97 1.72
N VAL A 207 -18.40 -4.89 1.81
CA VAL A 207 -18.65 -6.30 2.13
C VAL A 207 -17.72 -6.76 3.25
N GLY A 208 -18.18 -7.75 4.02
CA GLY A 208 -17.36 -8.47 4.97
C GLY A 208 -16.49 -9.54 4.28
N TYR A 209 -16.14 -10.57 5.01
CA TYR A 209 -15.36 -11.68 4.47
C TYR A 209 -15.67 -13.01 5.16
N TRP A 210 -15.39 -14.10 4.46
CA TRP A 210 -15.49 -15.44 5.02
C TRP A 210 -14.23 -15.77 5.85
N TYR A 211 -14.46 -16.21 7.06
CA TYR A 211 -13.41 -16.81 7.89
C TYR A 211 -13.38 -18.32 7.70
N GLU A 212 -12.20 -18.84 7.46
CA GLU A 212 -11.90 -20.26 7.45
C GLU A 212 -10.78 -20.55 8.45
N ALA A 213 -10.90 -21.66 9.19
CA ALA A 213 -9.89 -22.05 10.17
C ALA A 213 -8.53 -22.30 9.47
N GLY A 214 -7.48 -21.68 10.00
CA GLY A 214 -6.14 -21.74 9.42
C GLY A 214 -5.87 -20.68 8.33
N SER A 215 -6.84 -19.85 7.99
CA SER A 215 -6.61 -18.68 7.15
C SER A 215 -5.88 -17.57 7.93
N MET A 216 -5.36 -16.57 7.19
CA MET A 216 -4.68 -15.43 7.81
C MET A 216 -5.64 -14.35 8.32
N VAL A 217 -6.93 -14.41 7.96
CA VAL A 217 -7.91 -13.39 8.36
C VAL A 217 -8.47 -13.65 9.76
N SER A 218 -8.77 -12.59 10.49
CA SER A 218 -9.28 -12.64 11.85
C SER A 218 -10.76 -13.09 11.90
N PRO A 219 -11.14 -14.06 12.72
CA PRO A 219 -12.55 -14.40 12.96
C PRO A 219 -13.30 -13.29 13.74
N THR A 220 -12.57 -12.40 14.40
CA THR A 220 -13.16 -11.31 15.21
C THR A 220 -13.20 -9.97 14.45
N GLY A 221 -12.63 -9.91 13.22
CA GLY A 221 -12.58 -8.69 12.43
C GLY A 221 -11.69 -7.61 13.02
N ARG A 222 -10.64 -7.98 13.76
CA ARG A 222 -9.68 -7.06 14.37
C ARG A 222 -8.25 -7.52 14.10
N CYS A 223 -7.38 -6.57 13.82
CA CYS A 223 -5.95 -6.80 13.74
C CYS A 223 -5.30 -6.39 15.08
N ARG A 224 -4.68 -7.36 15.79
CA ARG A 224 -4.07 -7.14 17.11
C ARG A 224 -2.60 -7.57 17.09
N PRO A 225 -1.71 -6.76 16.48
CA PRO A 225 -0.29 -7.09 16.40
C PRO A 225 0.31 -7.30 17.80
N PHE A 226 1.07 -8.39 17.95
CA PHE A 226 1.83 -8.74 19.16
C PHE A 226 0.99 -8.96 20.43
N ASP A 227 -0.33 -8.99 20.34
CA ASP A 227 -1.24 -9.28 21.47
C ASP A 227 -1.43 -10.81 21.62
N ILE A 228 -1.58 -11.29 22.86
CA ILE A 228 -1.88 -12.70 23.11
C ILE A 228 -3.22 -13.15 22.51
N ARG A 229 -4.10 -12.21 22.20
CA ARG A 229 -5.39 -12.44 21.54
C ARG A 229 -5.30 -12.29 20.01
N SER A 230 -4.08 -12.22 19.48
CA SER A 230 -3.82 -12.18 18.04
C SER A 230 -4.44 -13.41 17.37
N ASP A 231 -5.34 -13.19 16.41
CA ASP A 231 -6.14 -14.23 15.76
C ASP A 231 -6.21 -14.09 14.23
N GLY A 232 -5.46 -13.14 13.67
CA GLY A 232 -5.38 -12.87 12.24
C GLY A 232 -5.47 -11.38 11.89
N THR A 233 -5.40 -11.11 10.61
CA THR A 233 -5.48 -9.75 10.06
C THR A 233 -6.86 -9.45 9.48
N ILE A 234 -7.09 -8.20 9.12
CA ILE A 234 -8.21 -7.76 8.28
C ILE A 234 -7.67 -6.92 7.13
N PHE A 235 -8.12 -7.20 5.92
CA PHE A 235 -7.71 -6.44 4.74
C PHE A 235 -8.52 -5.16 4.59
N GLY A 236 -7.87 -4.09 4.10
CA GLY A 236 -8.48 -2.78 3.90
C GLY A 236 -8.09 -2.13 2.59
N SER A 237 -8.62 -0.94 2.34
CA SER A 237 -8.35 -0.12 1.18
C SER A 237 -7.63 1.16 1.56
N GLY A 238 -6.66 1.59 0.74
CA GLY A 238 -5.94 2.84 0.95
C GLY A 238 -5.02 3.19 -0.21
N VAL A 239 -4.56 4.43 -0.21
CA VAL A 239 -3.61 4.96 -1.20
C VAL A 239 -2.64 5.92 -0.52
N GLY A 240 -1.36 5.84 -0.91
CA GLY A 240 -0.34 6.76 -0.47
C GLY A 240 0.75 6.95 -1.51
N VAL A 241 1.26 8.17 -1.63
CA VAL A 241 2.36 8.55 -2.52
C VAL A 241 3.29 9.52 -1.78
N VAL A 242 4.58 9.28 -1.90
CA VAL A 242 5.64 10.17 -1.43
C VAL A 242 6.40 10.75 -2.61
N VAL A 243 6.90 11.97 -2.45
CA VAL A 243 7.87 12.59 -3.35
C VAL A 243 9.25 12.45 -2.73
N LEU A 244 10.19 11.95 -3.49
CA LEU A 244 11.58 11.73 -3.08
C LEU A 244 12.50 12.62 -3.92
N LYS A 245 13.55 13.15 -3.27
CA LYS A 245 14.54 14.03 -3.88
C LYS A 245 15.85 13.91 -3.10
N PRO A 246 17.03 14.13 -3.73
CA PRO A 246 18.29 14.22 -3.00
C PRO A 246 18.22 15.30 -1.90
N LEU A 247 18.73 14.97 -0.70
CA LEU A 247 18.65 15.88 0.46
C LEU A 247 19.28 17.25 0.16
N GLN A 248 20.45 17.27 -0.49
CA GLN A 248 21.14 18.52 -0.80
C GLN A 248 20.31 19.39 -1.74
N ASP A 249 19.74 18.79 -2.80
CA ASP A 249 18.90 19.52 -3.77
C ASP A 249 17.62 20.05 -3.11
N ALA A 250 17.04 19.29 -2.18
CA ALA A 250 15.88 19.73 -1.42
C ALA A 250 16.19 20.91 -0.48
N LEU A 251 17.39 20.94 0.11
CA LEU A 251 17.86 22.05 0.93
C LEU A 251 18.15 23.30 0.08
N ASP A 252 18.79 23.13 -1.08
CA ASP A 252 19.16 24.21 -2.00
C ASP A 252 17.91 24.84 -2.63
N ASP A 253 16.89 24.03 -2.96
CA ASP A 253 15.60 24.49 -3.50
C ASP A 253 14.65 25.04 -2.40
N GLY A 254 14.98 24.87 -1.11
CA GLY A 254 14.14 25.30 0.01
C GLY A 254 12.88 24.48 0.22
N ASP A 255 12.89 23.21 -0.18
CA ASP A 255 11.76 22.30 -0.09
C ASP A 255 11.38 21.97 1.38
N ARG A 256 10.11 21.66 1.60
CA ARG A 256 9.66 21.14 2.88
C ARG A 256 10.04 19.67 3.03
N ILE A 257 10.99 19.40 3.92
CA ILE A 257 11.47 18.04 4.19
C ILE A 257 10.71 17.44 5.38
N HIS A 258 9.97 16.35 5.15
CA HIS A 258 9.24 15.63 6.20
C HIS A 258 10.15 14.64 6.94
N ALA A 259 11.03 13.94 6.22
CA ALA A 259 11.96 12.95 6.75
C ALA A 259 13.11 12.71 5.76
N VAL A 260 14.19 12.08 6.24
CA VAL A 260 15.33 11.67 5.44
C VAL A 260 15.47 10.17 5.47
N ILE A 261 15.40 9.51 4.30
CA ILE A 261 15.68 8.09 4.15
C ILE A 261 17.20 7.92 4.17
N ARG A 262 17.74 7.30 5.21
CA ARG A 262 19.18 7.08 5.40
C ARG A 262 19.66 5.83 4.67
N GLY A 263 18.83 4.79 4.60
CA GLY A 263 19.17 3.53 3.94
C GLY A 263 17.94 2.67 3.71
N SER A 264 18.06 1.74 2.79
CA SER A 264 17.06 0.73 2.50
C SER A 264 17.73 -0.51 1.92
N ALA A 265 17.15 -1.69 2.18
CA ALA A 265 17.66 -2.97 1.68
C ALA A 265 16.51 -3.87 1.23
N LEU A 266 16.81 -4.79 0.33
CA LEU A 266 15.91 -5.83 -0.16
C LEU A 266 16.62 -7.18 -0.14
N ASN A 267 15.90 -8.23 0.25
CA ASN A 267 16.35 -9.60 0.05
C ASN A 267 15.18 -10.53 -0.30
N ASN A 268 15.48 -11.80 -0.46
CA ASN A 268 14.49 -12.86 -0.66
C ASN A 268 14.90 -14.11 0.12
N ASP A 269 13.96 -14.75 0.79
CA ASP A 269 14.21 -15.92 1.64
C ASP A 269 14.62 -17.19 0.84
N GLY A 270 14.45 -17.19 -0.49
CA GLY A 270 14.70 -18.37 -1.33
C GLY A 270 13.87 -19.58 -0.90
N ALA A 271 14.51 -20.73 -0.81
CA ALA A 271 13.88 -21.99 -0.40
C ALA A 271 14.03 -22.30 1.10
N THR A 272 14.54 -21.37 1.90
CA THR A 272 14.90 -21.62 3.32
C THR A 272 13.72 -21.46 4.29
N LYS A 273 12.48 -21.33 3.79
CA LYS A 273 11.25 -21.16 4.57
C LYS A 273 10.33 -22.39 4.51
N MET A 274 9.45 -22.53 5.48
CA MET A 274 8.57 -23.71 5.63
C MET A 274 7.65 -23.95 4.41
N ASN A 275 7.16 -22.88 3.79
CA ASN A 275 6.36 -22.92 2.56
C ASN A 275 6.46 -21.57 1.84
N TYR A 276 5.88 -21.48 0.64
CA TYR A 276 5.96 -20.28 -0.22
C TYR A 276 5.53 -18.99 0.48
N ALA A 277 4.48 -19.04 1.29
CA ALA A 277 3.90 -17.86 1.97
C ALA A 277 4.43 -17.64 3.40
N ALA A 278 5.20 -18.57 3.98
CA ALA A 278 5.69 -18.44 5.34
C ALA A 278 6.80 -17.38 5.44
N PRO A 279 6.84 -16.58 6.53
CA PRO A 279 7.96 -15.68 6.81
C PRO A 279 9.17 -16.47 7.32
N ASN A 280 10.37 -15.84 7.23
CA ASN A 280 11.63 -16.38 7.73
C ASN A 280 12.33 -15.35 8.63
N ALA A 281 12.60 -15.71 9.90
CA ALA A 281 13.24 -14.80 10.85
C ALA A 281 14.68 -14.45 10.44
N ALA A 282 15.45 -15.41 9.92
CA ALA A 282 16.83 -15.15 9.48
C ALA A 282 16.88 -14.19 8.30
N GLY A 283 16.04 -14.38 7.27
CA GLY A 283 15.97 -13.47 6.13
C GLY A 283 15.52 -12.05 6.55
N GLN A 284 14.58 -11.94 7.49
CA GLN A 284 14.21 -10.64 8.06
C GLN A 284 15.39 -10.00 8.81
N ALA A 285 16.11 -10.77 9.62
CA ALA A 285 17.27 -10.26 10.35
C ALA A 285 18.37 -9.75 9.40
N GLU A 286 18.65 -10.49 8.33
CA GLU A 286 19.66 -10.12 7.33
C GLU A 286 19.32 -8.80 6.65
N VAL A 287 18.09 -8.62 6.14
CA VAL A 287 17.71 -7.40 5.43
C VAL A 287 17.64 -6.18 6.35
N ILE A 288 17.24 -6.36 7.62
CA ILE A 288 17.24 -5.28 8.61
C ILE A 288 18.69 -4.85 8.94
N ALA A 289 19.58 -5.82 9.16
CA ALA A 289 20.99 -5.54 9.42
C ALA A 289 21.67 -4.85 8.23
N GLU A 290 21.35 -5.27 7.00
CA GLU A 290 21.82 -4.62 5.78
C GLU A 290 21.32 -3.18 5.66
N ALA A 291 20.01 -2.93 5.93
CA ALA A 291 19.46 -1.58 5.93
C ALA A 291 20.15 -0.66 6.97
N HIS A 292 20.44 -1.17 8.17
CA HIS A 292 21.22 -0.44 9.18
C HIS A 292 22.64 -0.13 8.70
N ALA A 293 23.31 -1.09 8.07
CA ALA A 293 24.66 -0.91 7.55
C ALA A 293 24.70 0.12 6.40
N VAL A 294 23.77 0.07 5.46
CA VAL A 294 23.64 1.06 4.37
C VAL A 294 23.32 2.45 4.92
N ALA A 295 22.50 2.53 5.95
CA ALA A 295 22.14 3.78 6.60
C ALA A 295 23.27 4.36 7.49
N GLU A 296 24.31 3.58 7.80
CA GLU A 296 25.33 3.89 8.78
C GLU A 296 24.71 4.25 10.16
N VAL A 297 23.67 3.48 10.56
CA VAL A 297 22.93 3.67 11.80
C VAL A 297 23.22 2.52 12.76
N ASP A 298 23.63 2.85 13.98
CA ASP A 298 23.72 1.86 15.04
C ASP A 298 22.31 1.47 15.49
N ALA A 299 22.01 0.18 15.48
CA ALA A 299 20.74 -0.38 15.91
C ALA A 299 20.36 0.06 17.36
N ALA A 300 21.34 0.33 18.23
CA ALA A 300 21.11 0.85 19.58
C ALA A 300 20.44 2.23 19.59
N THR A 301 20.58 3.03 18.53
CA THR A 301 20.02 4.38 18.40
C THR A 301 18.61 4.41 17.83
N VAL A 302 18.11 3.28 17.32
CA VAL A 302 16.76 3.18 16.77
C VAL A 302 15.75 3.23 17.91
N SER A 303 14.89 4.24 17.92
CA SER A 303 13.90 4.46 18.99
C SER A 303 12.51 3.91 18.67
N TYR A 304 12.22 3.65 17.39
CA TYR A 304 10.92 3.12 16.93
C TYR A 304 11.08 2.23 15.71
N VAL A 305 10.29 1.16 15.67
CA VAL A 305 10.13 0.30 14.49
C VAL A 305 8.64 0.20 14.15
N GLU A 306 8.27 0.66 12.97
CA GLU A 306 6.99 0.30 12.37
C GLU A 306 7.13 -1.09 11.76
N THR A 307 6.39 -2.05 12.31
CA THR A 307 6.51 -3.46 11.95
C THR A 307 5.55 -3.86 10.84
N HIS A 308 5.77 -5.06 10.28
CA HIS A 308 4.74 -5.67 9.45
C HIS A 308 3.50 -6.01 10.29
N GLY A 309 3.67 -6.60 11.48
CA GLY A 309 2.68 -6.69 12.56
C GLY A 309 1.26 -6.99 12.07
N THR A 310 1.04 -8.17 11.47
CA THR A 310 -0.25 -8.53 10.85
C THR A 310 -1.27 -9.07 11.84
N GLY A 311 -0.90 -9.23 13.10
CA GLY A 311 -1.77 -9.82 14.12
C GLY A 311 -2.00 -11.32 13.90
N THR A 312 -1.08 -12.01 13.24
CA THR A 312 -1.19 -13.45 13.01
C THR A 312 -0.38 -14.24 14.04
N PRO A 313 -0.93 -15.37 14.56
CA PRO A 313 -0.25 -16.18 15.59
C PRO A 313 1.12 -16.70 15.18
N LEU A 314 1.38 -16.85 13.88
CA LEU A 314 2.65 -17.32 13.34
C LEU A 314 3.58 -16.15 12.94
N GLY A 315 3.06 -15.12 12.30
CA GLY A 315 3.87 -14.04 11.72
C GLY A 315 4.51 -13.16 12.77
N ASP A 316 3.75 -12.72 13.75
CA ASP A 316 4.21 -11.80 14.78
C ASP A 316 5.40 -12.34 15.60
N PRO A 317 5.40 -13.61 16.10
CA PRO A 317 6.57 -14.16 16.77
C PRO A 317 7.81 -14.29 15.88
N ILE A 318 7.65 -14.63 14.60
CA ILE A 318 8.76 -14.73 13.64
C ILE A 318 9.37 -13.35 13.38
N GLU A 319 8.55 -12.31 13.26
CA GLU A 319 9.02 -10.93 13.08
C GLU A 319 9.80 -10.45 14.31
N ILE A 320 9.30 -10.69 15.51
CA ILE A 320 10.03 -10.37 16.75
C ILE A 320 11.37 -11.09 16.82
N GLU A 321 11.43 -12.36 16.43
CA GLU A 321 12.69 -13.10 16.39
C GLU A 321 13.67 -12.54 15.35
N GLY A 322 13.19 -12.15 14.16
CA GLY A 322 14.00 -11.45 13.15
C GLY A 322 14.57 -10.13 13.67
N LEU A 323 13.73 -9.31 14.31
CA LEU A 323 14.18 -8.06 14.97
C LEU A 323 15.19 -8.34 16.06
N ARG A 324 14.95 -9.33 16.92
CA ARG A 324 15.88 -9.71 18.00
C ARG A 324 17.28 -10.08 17.47
N GLN A 325 17.34 -10.83 16.36
CA GLN A 325 18.60 -11.20 15.70
C GLN A 325 19.28 -9.99 15.06
N ALA A 326 18.54 -9.14 14.34
CA ALA A 326 19.08 -7.98 13.65
C ALA A 326 19.67 -6.94 14.63
N PHE A 327 18.96 -6.73 15.73
CA PHE A 327 19.39 -5.75 16.69
C PHE A 327 20.54 -6.25 17.58
N ALA A 328 20.72 -7.57 17.80
CA ALA A 328 21.84 -8.26 18.51
C ALA A 328 22.45 -7.46 19.69
N ILE A 329 21.63 -6.64 20.35
CA ILE A 329 22.09 -5.64 21.30
C ILE A 329 22.08 -6.27 22.69
N SER A 330 23.20 -6.17 23.42
CA SER A 330 23.18 -6.34 24.87
C SER A 330 22.47 -5.13 25.49
N ASP A 331 21.50 -5.36 26.38
CA ASP A 331 20.71 -4.32 27.06
C ASP A 331 21.57 -3.23 27.75
N GLU A 332 22.85 -3.53 28.04
CA GLU A 332 23.78 -2.66 28.76
C GLU A 332 24.20 -1.41 27.95
N ASN A 333 24.07 -1.39 26.61
CA ASN A 333 24.59 -0.30 25.77
C ASN A 333 23.50 0.54 25.10
N ARG A 334 22.22 0.30 25.40
CA ARG A 334 21.13 1.01 24.73
C ARG A 334 20.77 2.30 25.44
N PRO A 335 20.78 3.48 24.77
CA PRO A 335 20.47 4.76 25.40
C PRO A 335 19.01 4.93 25.82
N GLY A 336 18.10 4.06 25.36
CA GLY A 336 16.67 4.12 25.66
C GLY A 336 15.86 2.97 25.07
N PRO A 337 14.54 2.92 25.29
CA PRO A 337 13.68 1.88 24.73
C PRO A 337 13.54 2.05 23.22
N CYS A 338 13.34 0.92 22.51
CA CYS A 338 12.83 0.91 21.14
C CYS A 338 11.35 0.50 21.16
N TYR A 339 10.50 1.36 20.71
CA TYR A 339 9.07 1.08 20.65
C TYR A 339 8.75 0.32 19.36
N LEU A 340 7.80 -0.63 19.44
CA LEU A 340 7.29 -1.34 18.29
C LEU A 340 5.83 -0.95 18.07
N GLY A 341 5.47 -0.62 16.84
CA GLY A 341 4.11 -0.30 16.43
C GLY A 341 3.69 -1.03 15.18
N SER A 342 2.39 -1.05 14.92
CA SER A 342 1.82 -1.44 13.64
C SER A 342 0.52 -0.67 13.40
N VAL A 343 0.51 0.17 12.37
CA VAL A 343 -0.69 0.92 11.93
C VAL A 343 -1.86 0.00 11.55
N LYS A 344 -1.58 -1.29 11.31
CA LYS A 344 -2.61 -2.27 10.95
C LYS A 344 -3.64 -2.49 12.05
N SER A 345 -3.29 -2.22 13.32
CA SER A 345 -4.26 -2.19 14.42
C SER A 345 -5.33 -1.10 14.24
N ASN A 346 -5.00 -0.03 13.54
CA ASN A 346 -5.88 1.12 13.31
C ASN A 346 -6.68 0.99 12.00
N ILE A 347 -6.03 0.57 10.92
CA ILE A 347 -6.56 0.66 9.55
C ILE A 347 -6.64 -0.68 8.80
N GLY A 348 -6.26 -1.79 9.44
CA GLY A 348 -6.14 -3.08 8.77
C GLY A 348 -4.92 -3.19 7.85
N HIS A 349 -4.80 -4.29 7.15
CA HIS A 349 -3.72 -4.57 6.21
C HIS A 349 -4.09 -4.08 4.80
N LEU A 350 -3.41 -3.07 4.31
CA LEU A 350 -3.69 -2.42 3.01
C LEU A 350 -2.99 -3.10 1.82
N GLU A 351 -2.70 -4.40 1.91
CA GLU A 351 -2.09 -5.19 0.82
C GLU A 351 -0.83 -4.51 0.25
N THR A 352 -0.81 -4.15 -1.05
CA THR A 352 0.32 -3.47 -1.70
C THR A 352 0.61 -2.09 -1.12
N ALA A 353 -0.39 -1.42 -0.55
CA ALA A 353 -0.24 -0.12 0.10
C ALA A 353 0.17 -0.21 1.58
N ALA A 354 0.40 -1.42 2.13
CA ALA A 354 0.71 -1.59 3.55
C ALA A 354 2.00 -0.87 3.97
N GLY A 355 3.06 -0.93 3.15
CA GLY A 355 4.34 -0.32 3.47
C GLY A 355 4.33 1.21 3.38
N ILE A 356 3.57 1.79 2.44
CA ILE A 356 3.47 3.26 2.32
C ILE A 356 2.58 3.87 3.41
N ALA A 357 1.72 3.06 4.03
CA ALA A 357 0.90 3.49 5.16
C ALA A 357 1.69 3.52 6.48
N GLY A 358 2.67 2.61 6.66
CA GLY A 358 3.60 2.58 7.80
C GLY A 358 4.67 3.65 7.73
#